data_3fa1c7ed66e793b7c8c140b9cb0b26bd
#
_entry.id   3fa1c7ed66e793b7c8c140b9cb0b26bd
#
_cell.length_a   1.000
_cell.length_b   1.000
_cell.length_c   1.000
_cell.angle_alpha   90.00
_cell.angle_beta   90.00
_cell.angle_gamma   90.00
#
_symmetry.space_group_name_H-M   'P 1'
#
loop_
_entity.id
_entity.type
_entity.pdbx_description
1 polymer ?
#
loop_
_entity_poly.entity_id
_entity_poly.type
_entity_poly.pdbx_seq_one_letter_code
_entity_poly.pdbx_strand_id
1 'polypeptide(L)' 'MSRHTAENDKGHKFVYGFDEPLSYYFLDRVYPDGRFRHVVGLCSFPPVYGSALNLLEFLDKFRVEIPEEHRDLLMLDLPI' A
#
# COMPACT_ATOMS: atom_id res chain seq x y z
N MET A 1 -12.73 -5.95 1.21
CA MET A 1 -11.43 -5.29 1.45
C MET A 1 -10.33 -6.34 1.45
N SER A 2 -9.28 -6.11 0.71
CA SER A 2 -8.08 -6.95 0.77
C SER A 2 -7.04 -6.30 1.69
N ARG A 3 -6.23 -7.14 2.33
CA ARG A 3 -5.12 -6.67 3.17
C ARG A 3 -3.95 -7.62 2.98
N HIS A 4 -2.83 -7.07 2.59
CA HIS A 4 -1.59 -7.83 2.38
C HIS A 4 -0.49 -7.21 3.22
N THR A 5 0.38 -8.04 3.76
CA THR A 5 1.53 -7.57 4.53
C THR A 5 2.80 -7.76 3.73
N ALA A 6 3.74 -6.84 3.89
CA ALA A 6 5.03 -6.89 3.23
C ALA A 6 6.09 -6.17 4.07
N GLU A 7 7.34 -6.41 3.76
CA GLU A 7 8.47 -5.73 4.40
C GLU A 7 9.36 -5.12 3.33
N ASN A 8 10.11 -4.09 3.71
CA ASN A 8 11.12 -3.52 2.84
C ASN A 8 12.51 -4.03 3.21
N ASP A 9 13.52 -3.52 2.51
CA ASP A 9 14.92 -3.90 2.72
C ASP A 9 15.47 -3.52 4.10
N LYS A 10 14.78 -2.62 4.81
CA LYS A 10 15.14 -2.21 6.17
C LYS A 10 14.38 -2.96 7.25
N GLY A 11 13.54 -3.93 6.86
CA GLY A 11 12.71 -4.67 7.79
C GLY A 11 11.49 -3.92 8.30
N HIS A 12 11.16 -2.77 7.72
CA HIS A 12 9.94 -2.04 8.06
C HIS A 12 8.73 -2.79 7.50
N LYS A 13 7.67 -2.87 8.29
CA LYS A 13 6.46 -3.59 7.91
C LYS A 13 5.43 -2.65 7.32
N PHE A 14 4.71 -3.14 6.31
CA PHE A 14 3.67 -2.40 5.62
C PHE A 14 2.45 -3.29 5.42
N VAL A 15 1.29 -2.64 5.38
CA VAL A 15 0.03 -3.27 4.99
C VAL A 15 -0.51 -2.49 3.80
N TYR A 16 -0.89 -3.18 2.76
CA TYR A 16 -1.44 -2.55 1.56
C TYR A 16 -2.62 -3.36 1.04
N GLY A 17 -3.45 -2.75 0.22
CA GLY A 17 -4.58 -3.45 -0.34
C GLY A 17 -5.55 -2.53 -1.07
N PHE A 18 -6.75 -3.05 -1.32
CA PHE A 18 -7.81 -2.36 -2.00
C PHE A 18 -9.08 -2.38 -1.15
N ASP A 19 -9.69 -1.22 -0.97
CA ASP A 19 -10.96 -1.08 -0.26
C ASP A 19 -12.09 -1.03 -1.29
N GLU A 20 -12.79 -2.15 -1.47
CA GLU A 20 -13.85 -2.28 -2.47
C GLU A 20 -15.00 -1.27 -2.28
N PRO A 21 -15.57 -1.13 -1.07
CA PRO A 21 -16.67 -0.19 -0.89
C PRO A 21 -16.35 1.25 -1.27
N LEU A 22 -15.11 1.69 -1.00
CA LEU A 22 -14.68 3.05 -1.28
C LEU A 22 -13.89 3.16 -2.58
N SER A 23 -13.59 2.03 -3.23
CA SER A 23 -12.87 1.97 -4.51
C SER A 23 -11.54 2.71 -4.48
N TYR A 24 -10.75 2.50 -3.44
CA TYR A 24 -9.42 3.09 -3.37
C TYR A 24 -8.38 2.07 -2.88
N TYR A 25 -7.12 2.30 -3.26
CA TYR A 25 -5.98 1.53 -2.77
C TYR A 25 -5.41 2.21 -1.54
N PHE A 26 -4.77 1.43 -0.67
CA PHE A 26 -4.17 2.00 0.55
C PHE A 26 -2.81 1.38 0.83
N LEU A 27 -1.99 2.13 1.55
CA LEU A 27 -0.70 1.69 2.06
C LEU A 27 -0.51 2.27 3.46
N ASP A 28 -0.29 1.41 4.43
CA ASP A 28 -0.03 1.80 5.81
C ASP A 28 1.34 1.27 6.22
N ARG A 29 2.09 2.07 6.96
CA ARG A 29 3.29 1.61 7.63
C ARG A 29 2.93 1.17 9.04
N VAL A 30 3.42 -0.01 9.45
CA VAL A 30 3.17 -0.55 10.78
C VAL A 30 4.46 -0.44 11.59
N TYR A 31 4.40 0.25 12.73
CA TYR A 31 5.54 0.42 13.62
C TYR A 31 5.61 -0.73 14.63
N PRO A 32 6.80 -1.01 15.21
CA PRO A 32 6.96 -2.11 16.17
C PRO A 32 6.06 -2.02 17.39
N ASP A 33 5.65 -0.81 17.78
CA ASP A 33 4.75 -0.59 18.92
C ASP A 33 3.27 -0.77 18.58
N GLY A 34 2.95 -1.17 17.33
CA GLY A 34 1.59 -1.41 16.87
C GLY A 34 0.90 -0.20 16.27
N ARG A 35 1.54 0.97 16.28
CA ARG A 35 0.95 2.16 15.65
C ARG A 35 1.01 2.06 14.13
N PHE A 36 0.10 2.76 13.48
CA PHE A 36 0.00 2.84 12.03
C PHE A 36 0.26 4.27 11.56
N ARG A 37 0.86 4.37 10.37
CA ARG A 37 0.90 5.61 9.62
C ARG A 37 0.27 5.36 8.26
N HIS A 38 -0.78 6.11 7.92
CA HIS A 38 -1.41 6.03 6.61
C HIS A 38 -0.56 6.79 5.60
N VAL A 39 -0.02 6.08 4.61
CA VAL A 39 0.89 6.66 3.60
C VAL A 39 0.13 6.99 2.32
N VAL A 40 -0.75 6.10 1.89
CA VAL A 40 -1.58 6.27 0.69
C VAL A 40 -3.02 5.96 1.08
N GLY A 41 -3.96 6.76 0.61
CA GLY A 41 -5.39 6.55 0.82
C GLY A 41 -6.06 7.71 1.54
N LEU A 42 -7.30 7.48 2.00
CA LEU A 42 -8.15 8.54 2.56
C LEU A 42 -7.59 9.25 3.78
N CYS A 43 -6.90 8.52 4.65
CA CYS A 43 -6.41 9.04 5.91
C CYS A 43 -4.92 9.38 5.88
N SER A 44 -4.31 9.42 4.69
CA SER A 44 -2.89 9.75 4.57
C SER A 44 -2.62 11.23 4.86
N PHE A 45 -1.44 11.50 5.42
CA PHE A 45 -0.99 12.88 5.66
C PHE A 45 0.51 12.97 5.36
N PRO A 46 0.94 13.82 4.41
CA PRO A 46 0.08 14.62 3.52
C PRO A 46 -0.83 13.74 2.66
N PRO A 47 -1.99 14.24 2.21
CA PRO A 47 -2.93 13.43 1.47
C PRO A 47 -2.35 12.90 0.17
N VAL A 48 -2.49 11.58 -0.04
CA VAL A 48 -2.11 10.91 -1.28
C VAL A 48 -3.31 10.12 -1.77
N TYR A 49 -3.78 10.44 -2.97
CA TYR A 49 -4.91 9.74 -3.54
C TYR A 49 -4.66 8.25 -3.68
N GLY A 50 -5.64 7.42 -3.32
CA GLY A 50 -5.53 5.96 -3.32
C GLY A 50 -5.69 5.33 -4.69
N SER A 51 -4.89 5.75 -5.68
CA SER A 51 -4.85 5.12 -6.99
C SER A 51 -3.83 3.99 -7.03
N ALA A 52 -4.00 3.08 -7.99
CA ALA A 52 -3.04 1.98 -8.18
C ALA A 52 -1.65 2.51 -8.50
N LEU A 53 -1.53 3.55 -9.32
CA LEU A 53 -0.24 4.15 -9.66
C LEU A 53 0.43 4.77 -8.45
N ASN A 54 -0.33 5.46 -7.60
CA ASN A 54 0.24 6.04 -6.37
C ASN A 54 0.69 4.93 -5.42
N LEU A 55 -0.07 3.85 -5.30
CA LEU A 55 0.35 2.72 -4.47
C LEU A 55 1.66 2.13 -4.98
N LEU A 56 1.77 1.87 -6.30
CA LEU A 56 3.01 1.35 -6.89
C LEU A 56 4.19 2.30 -6.65
N GLU A 57 3.98 3.59 -6.86
CA GLU A 57 5.02 4.59 -6.69
C GLU A 57 5.57 4.59 -5.26
N PHE A 58 4.69 4.55 -4.26
CA PHE A 58 5.12 4.53 -2.87
C PHE A 58 5.72 3.19 -2.45
N LEU A 59 5.22 2.08 -2.98
CA LEU A 59 5.84 0.77 -2.76
C LEU A 59 7.29 0.77 -3.27
N ASP A 60 7.52 1.33 -4.45
CA ASP A 60 8.87 1.43 -5.01
C ASP A 60 9.74 2.42 -4.23
N LYS A 61 9.17 3.55 -3.81
CA LYS A 61 9.88 4.57 -3.04
C LYS A 61 10.41 4.01 -1.72
N PHE A 62 9.62 3.21 -1.04
CA PHE A 62 10.01 2.61 0.23
C PHE A 62 10.70 1.25 0.06
N ARG A 63 10.87 0.80 -1.17
CA ARG A 63 11.49 -0.51 -1.50
C ARG A 63 10.76 -1.66 -0.85
N VAL A 64 9.45 -1.62 -0.84
CA VAL A 64 8.61 -2.69 -0.31
C VAL A 64 8.53 -3.80 -1.36
N GLU A 65 8.91 -5.01 -0.96
CA GLU A 65 8.81 -6.16 -1.86
C GLU A 65 7.40 -6.74 -1.79
N ILE A 66 6.76 -6.83 -2.95
CA ILE A 66 5.44 -7.42 -3.11
C ILE A 66 5.48 -8.51 -4.17
N PRO A 67 4.54 -9.49 -4.12
CA PRO A 67 4.46 -10.49 -5.17
C PRO A 67 4.30 -9.84 -6.54
N GLU A 68 4.96 -10.40 -7.55
CA GLU A 68 4.87 -9.88 -8.91
C GLU A 68 3.44 -9.87 -9.43
N GLU A 69 2.64 -10.86 -9.02
CA GLU A 69 1.21 -10.90 -9.35
C GLU A 69 0.47 -9.64 -8.88
N HIS A 70 0.76 -9.16 -7.67
CA HIS A 70 0.16 -7.92 -7.17
C HIS A 70 0.64 -6.71 -7.96
N ARG A 71 1.92 -6.69 -8.32
CA ARG A 71 2.48 -5.61 -9.13
C ARG A 71 1.79 -5.54 -10.50
N ASP A 72 1.60 -6.69 -11.12
CA ASP A 72 0.93 -6.77 -12.43
C ASP A 72 -0.51 -6.29 -12.35
N LEU A 73 -1.24 -6.69 -11.31
CA LEU A 73 -2.62 -6.24 -11.11
C LEU A 73 -2.68 -4.73 -10.92
N LEU A 74 -1.78 -4.16 -10.14
CA LEU A 74 -1.73 -2.72 -9.92
C LEU A 74 -1.41 -1.96 -11.21
N MET A 75 -0.55 -2.49 -12.05
CA MET A 75 -0.23 -1.88 -13.35
C MET A 75 -1.45 -1.86 -14.28
N LEU A 76 -2.36 -2.81 -14.11
CA LEU A 76 -3.60 -2.89 -14.88
C LEU A 76 -4.76 -2.17 -14.18
N ASP A 77 -4.51 -1.52 -13.04
CA ASP A 77 -5.54 -0.86 -12.21
C ASP A 77 -6.63 -1.85 -11.78
N LEU A 78 -6.22 -3.06 -11.43
CA LEU A 78 -7.13 -4.11 -10.95
C LEU A 78 -6.95 -4.31 -9.44
N PRO A 79 -8.02 -4.70 -8.73
CA PRO A 79 -7.95 -4.97 -7.28
C PRO A 79 -6.97 -6.09 -6.96
N ILE A 80 -6.32 -5.93 -5.83
CA ILE A 80 -5.32 -6.89 -5.35
C ILE A 80 -5.82 -7.65 -4.13
#